data_45779003d6518b81f6671a8217ca95f8
#
_entry.id   45779003d6518b81f6671a8217ca95f8
#
_cell.length_a   1.000
_cell.length_b   1.000
_cell.length_c   1.000
_cell.angle_alpha   90.00
_cell.angle_beta   90.00
_cell.angle_gamma   90.00
#
_symmetry.space_group_name_H-M   'P 1'
#
loop_
_entity.id
_entity.type
_entity.pdbx_description
1 polymer ?
#
loop_
_entity_poly.entity_id
_entity_poly.type
_entity_poly.pdbx_seq_one_letter_code
_entity_poly.pdbx_strand_id
1 'polypeptide(L)'
;MTSLRGLVAVVIVFLTANAATLPDCARADVQYFPIPAVSTSKNDGNDTGLILPILFTEPDGELKYLLAPMIVRNSIVGTRGSFNVFRYEPGGREIRFTGSFTERIERKVVFSYTDPAFSQGRYSLNFGASFFKNATARFFGLGQATTETEQTNYTAREARANWRFGVYANEVTQIAVGQRFRQVSLQRGGTDLPFTGDQFSSVDGVQGETLILGHRATFYYDTRNSLVSPTDGMAVTAYAEVNQNL
;
A
#
# COMPACT_ATOMS: atom_id res chain seq x y z
N MET A 1 0.08 -18.70 -23.21
CA MET A 1 0.88 -17.45 -23.16
C MET A 1 0.06 -16.34 -23.84
N THR A 2 -0.94 -15.83 -23.16
CA THR A 2 -1.70 -14.64 -23.59
C THR A 2 -0.89 -13.43 -23.20
N SER A 3 -0.37 -12.74 -24.18
CA SER A 3 0.67 -11.74 -24.05
C SER A 3 0.15 -10.49 -23.31
N LEU A 4 0.99 -9.94 -22.44
CA LEU A 4 0.85 -8.63 -21.77
C LEU A 4 0.48 -7.48 -22.74
N ARG A 5 0.69 -7.70 -24.05
CA ARG A 5 0.32 -6.77 -25.15
C ARG A 5 -1.18 -6.47 -25.19
N GLY A 6 -2.04 -7.43 -24.77
CA GLY A 6 -3.48 -7.21 -24.69
C GLY A 6 -3.92 -6.33 -23.51
N LEU A 7 -3.21 -6.39 -22.38
CA LEU A 7 -3.58 -5.65 -21.19
C LEU A 7 -3.22 -4.16 -21.29
N VAL A 8 -2.07 -3.85 -21.92
CA VAL A 8 -1.63 -2.47 -22.17
C VAL A 8 -2.54 -1.77 -23.16
N ALA A 9 -2.98 -2.49 -24.20
CA ALA A 9 -3.92 -1.95 -25.20
C ALA A 9 -5.31 -1.66 -24.57
N VAL A 10 -5.79 -2.49 -23.66
CA VAL A 10 -7.09 -2.30 -22.99
C VAL A 10 -7.08 -1.09 -22.06
N VAL A 11 -6.00 -0.84 -21.34
CA VAL A 11 -5.89 0.33 -20.46
C VAL A 11 -5.85 1.65 -21.24
N ILE A 12 -5.14 1.67 -22.37
CA ILE A 12 -5.06 2.86 -23.25
C ILE A 12 -6.40 3.13 -23.97
N VAL A 13 -7.12 2.09 -24.41
CA VAL A 13 -8.43 2.23 -25.04
C VAL A 13 -9.51 2.71 -24.07
N PHE A 14 -9.45 2.30 -22.79
CA PHE A 14 -10.40 2.81 -21.77
C PHE A 14 -10.19 4.30 -21.48
N LEU A 15 -8.96 4.80 -21.53
CA LEU A 15 -8.67 6.23 -21.29
C LEU A 15 -9.09 7.12 -22.47
N THR A 16 -9.08 6.62 -23.69
CA THR A 16 -9.46 7.40 -24.87
C THR A 16 -10.98 7.38 -25.16
N ALA A 17 -11.69 6.32 -24.80
CA ALA A 17 -13.12 6.18 -25.10
C ALA A 17 -14.02 7.02 -24.19
N ASN A 18 -13.60 7.38 -22.98
CA ASN A 18 -14.40 8.15 -22.04
C ASN A 18 -14.24 9.67 -22.14
N ALA A 19 -13.29 10.17 -22.88
CA ALA A 19 -13.13 11.62 -23.09
C ALA A 19 -14.20 12.24 -24.02
N ALA A 20 -14.95 11.41 -24.75
CA ALA A 20 -15.84 11.88 -25.81
C ALA A 20 -17.35 11.98 -25.42
N THR A 21 -17.76 11.55 -24.21
CA THR A 21 -19.19 11.46 -23.85
C THR A 21 -19.53 11.90 -22.44
N LEU A 22 -18.76 12.82 -21.84
CA LEU A 22 -19.18 13.40 -20.57
C LEU A 22 -20.20 14.53 -20.84
N PRO A 23 -21.39 14.49 -20.21
CA PRO A 23 -22.33 15.59 -20.31
C PRO A 23 -21.73 16.85 -19.69
N ASP A 24 -22.18 18.00 -20.19
CA ASP A 24 -21.76 19.38 -19.86
C ASP A 24 -22.08 19.79 -18.40
N CYS A 25 -21.78 18.93 -17.43
CA CYS A 25 -21.91 19.21 -16.01
C CYS A 25 -20.55 19.60 -15.44
N ALA A 26 -20.36 20.89 -15.18
CA ALA A 26 -19.25 21.48 -14.44
C ALA A 26 -17.89 20.88 -14.85
N ARG A 27 -17.21 21.56 -15.74
CA ARG A 27 -15.94 21.13 -16.34
C ARG A 27 -14.89 20.89 -15.24
N ALA A 28 -14.79 19.64 -14.79
CA ALA A 28 -13.64 19.24 -13.97
C ALA A 28 -12.37 19.50 -14.78
N ASP A 29 -11.42 20.24 -14.22
CA ASP A 29 -10.12 20.42 -14.86
C ASP A 29 -9.33 19.11 -14.74
N VAL A 30 -8.83 18.63 -15.87
CA VAL A 30 -8.06 17.38 -15.95
C VAL A 30 -6.62 17.73 -16.30
N GLN A 31 -5.72 17.46 -15.37
CA GLN A 31 -4.29 17.67 -15.54
C GLN A 31 -3.57 16.32 -15.55
N TYR A 32 -2.59 16.18 -16.43
CA TYR A 32 -1.74 14.99 -16.46
C TYR A 32 -0.31 15.36 -16.81
N PHE A 33 0.64 14.62 -16.25
CA PHE A 33 2.07 14.83 -16.53
C PHE A 33 2.84 13.51 -16.38
N PRO A 34 3.63 13.12 -17.39
CA PRO A 34 4.45 11.92 -17.30
C PRO A 34 5.69 12.19 -16.43
N ILE A 35 5.96 11.27 -15.49
CA ILE A 35 7.12 11.30 -14.61
C ILE A 35 7.99 10.09 -14.91
N PRO A 36 9.27 10.22 -15.29
CA PRO A 36 10.19 9.10 -15.38
C PRO A 36 10.37 8.47 -13.99
N ALA A 37 10.29 7.14 -13.94
CA ALA A 37 10.47 6.36 -12.71
C ALA A 37 11.81 5.63 -12.79
N VAL A 38 12.72 5.96 -11.88
CA VAL A 38 14.01 5.28 -11.72
C VAL A 38 14.21 4.99 -10.25
N SER A 39 14.46 3.73 -9.91
CA SER A 39 14.86 3.35 -8.55
C SER A 39 15.88 2.22 -8.57
N THR A 40 16.66 2.13 -7.53
CA THR A 40 17.62 1.03 -7.34
C THR A 40 17.58 0.55 -5.90
N SER A 41 17.57 -0.76 -5.74
CA SER A 41 17.58 -1.42 -4.43
C SER A 41 18.45 -2.67 -4.51
N LYS A 42 19.30 -2.89 -3.49
CA LYS A 42 20.16 -4.08 -3.40
C LYS A 42 19.36 -5.40 -3.49
N ASN A 43 18.16 -5.42 -2.92
CA ASN A 43 17.34 -6.64 -2.82
C ASN A 43 16.28 -6.73 -3.91
N ASP A 44 15.71 -5.58 -4.31
CA ASP A 44 14.55 -5.54 -5.21
C ASP A 44 14.96 -5.23 -6.67
N GLY A 45 16.27 -5.03 -6.92
CA GLY A 45 16.79 -4.72 -8.24
C GLY A 45 16.60 -3.27 -8.68
N ASN A 46 16.70 -3.03 -9.97
CA ASN A 46 16.57 -1.71 -10.57
C ASN A 46 15.24 -1.59 -11.32
N ASP A 47 14.52 -0.52 -11.06
CA ASP A 47 13.31 -0.15 -11.80
C ASP A 47 13.61 1.00 -12.76
N THR A 48 13.09 0.92 -13.98
CA THR A 48 13.10 2.01 -14.97
C THR A 48 11.78 2.03 -15.70
N GLY A 49 11.14 3.18 -15.82
CA GLY A 49 9.83 3.26 -16.47
C GLY A 49 9.17 4.62 -16.39
N LEU A 50 7.84 4.62 -16.33
CA LEU A 50 7.01 5.82 -16.37
C LEU A 50 5.84 5.70 -15.39
N ILE A 51 5.53 6.81 -14.73
CA ILE A 51 4.30 7.04 -13.97
C ILE A 51 3.54 8.15 -14.71
N LEU A 52 2.22 8.00 -14.83
CA LEU A 52 1.34 9.02 -15.43
C LEU A 52 0.28 9.46 -14.42
N PRO A 53 0.56 10.43 -13.54
CA PRO A 53 -0.47 11.06 -12.72
C PRO A 53 -1.49 11.79 -13.58
N ILE A 54 -2.78 11.56 -13.28
CA ILE A 54 -3.94 12.22 -13.88
C ILE A 54 -4.79 12.73 -12.73
N LEU A 55 -4.91 14.06 -12.62
CA LEU A 55 -5.62 14.76 -11.59
C LEU A 55 -6.96 15.22 -12.13
N PHE A 56 -8.01 15.04 -11.34
CA PHE A 56 -9.34 15.57 -11.61
C PHE A 56 -9.69 16.50 -10.46
N THR A 57 -9.83 17.79 -10.77
CA THR A 57 -10.17 18.83 -9.80
C THR A 57 -11.60 19.27 -9.99
N GLU A 58 -12.26 19.68 -8.91
CA GLU A 58 -13.55 20.35 -8.97
C GLU A 58 -13.41 21.82 -9.44
N PRO A 59 -14.49 22.51 -9.79
CA PRO A 59 -14.43 23.90 -10.27
C PRO A 59 -13.84 24.89 -9.25
N ASP A 60 -13.85 24.56 -7.96
CA ASP A 60 -13.22 25.31 -6.87
C ASP A 60 -11.70 25.04 -6.73
N GLY A 61 -11.15 24.14 -7.56
CA GLY A 61 -9.74 23.76 -7.58
C GLY A 61 -9.39 22.63 -6.61
N GLU A 62 -10.35 22.07 -5.86
CA GLU A 62 -10.09 20.94 -4.98
C GLU A 62 -9.86 19.64 -5.77
N LEU A 63 -8.84 18.88 -5.38
CA LEU A 63 -8.53 17.59 -5.98
C LEU A 63 -9.55 16.55 -5.55
N LYS A 64 -10.31 15.99 -6.50
CA LYS A 64 -11.32 14.96 -6.26
C LYS A 64 -10.81 13.55 -6.51
N TYR A 65 -10.12 13.35 -7.64
CA TYR A 65 -9.51 12.05 -7.98
C TYR A 65 -8.08 12.24 -8.45
N LEU A 66 -7.22 11.29 -8.04
CA LEU A 66 -5.90 11.10 -8.61
C LEU A 66 -5.81 9.65 -9.12
N LEU A 67 -5.56 9.51 -10.42
CA LEU A 67 -5.21 8.24 -11.02
C LEU A 67 -3.71 8.26 -11.33
N ALA A 68 -2.98 7.19 -11.00
CA ALA A 68 -1.55 7.12 -11.30
C ALA A 68 -1.19 5.72 -11.81
N PRO A 69 -1.51 5.40 -13.09
CA PRO A 69 -0.98 4.23 -13.74
C PRO A 69 0.54 4.34 -13.88
N MET A 70 1.21 3.19 -13.73
CA MET A 70 2.66 3.09 -13.84
C MET A 70 3.05 1.83 -14.60
N ILE A 71 4.06 1.94 -15.43
CA ILE A 71 4.73 0.80 -16.04
C ILE A 71 6.23 0.94 -15.85
N VAL A 72 6.86 -0.08 -15.27
CA VAL A 72 8.31 -0.10 -15.04
C VAL A 72 8.88 -1.46 -15.42
N ARG A 73 10.12 -1.45 -15.91
CA ARG A 73 10.94 -2.65 -16.08
C ARG A 73 11.83 -2.81 -14.87
N ASN A 74 11.69 -3.95 -14.20
CA ASN A 74 12.51 -4.34 -13.07
C ASN A 74 13.51 -5.43 -13.47
N SER A 75 14.74 -5.35 -12.97
CA SER A 75 15.81 -6.27 -13.33
C SER A 75 15.60 -7.71 -12.82
N ILE A 76 14.80 -7.92 -11.77
CA ILE A 76 14.56 -9.24 -11.15
C ILE A 76 13.20 -9.81 -11.56
N VAL A 77 12.13 -9.05 -11.36
CA VAL A 77 10.75 -9.53 -11.50
C VAL A 77 10.11 -9.23 -12.87
N GLY A 78 10.86 -8.62 -13.78
CA GLY A 78 10.39 -8.30 -15.12
C GLY A 78 9.56 -7.03 -15.18
N THR A 79 8.65 -6.93 -16.13
CA THR A 79 7.79 -5.74 -16.27
C THR A 79 6.74 -5.72 -15.17
N ARG A 80 6.59 -4.56 -14.51
CA ARG A 80 5.58 -4.28 -13.51
C ARG A 80 4.58 -3.27 -14.06
N GLY A 81 3.30 -3.63 -14.07
CA GLY A 81 2.20 -2.71 -14.25
C GLY A 81 1.55 -2.40 -12.91
N SER A 82 1.24 -1.14 -12.63
CA SER A 82 0.45 -0.78 -11.46
C SER A 82 -0.58 0.29 -11.78
N PHE A 83 -1.63 0.30 -10.98
CA PHE A 83 -2.72 1.24 -11.07
C PHE A 83 -3.07 1.74 -9.67
N ASN A 84 -3.00 3.04 -9.47
CA ASN A 84 -3.33 3.68 -8.21
C ASN A 84 -4.49 4.64 -8.42
N VAL A 85 -5.49 4.55 -7.55
CA VAL A 85 -6.67 5.41 -7.53
C VAL A 85 -6.81 5.98 -6.14
N PHE A 86 -6.94 7.30 -6.08
CA PHE A 86 -7.24 8.04 -4.87
C PHE A 86 -8.50 8.84 -5.13
N ARG A 87 -9.45 8.79 -4.21
CA ARG A 87 -10.61 9.64 -4.16
C ARG A 87 -10.57 10.44 -2.86
N TYR A 88 -10.64 11.74 -3.00
CA TYR A 88 -10.67 12.69 -1.90
C TYR A 88 -12.07 13.27 -1.77
N GLU A 89 -12.54 13.40 -0.54
CA GLU A 89 -13.83 13.99 -0.23
C GLU A 89 -13.67 15.06 0.87
N PRO A 90 -14.60 16.02 0.95
CA PRO A 90 -14.60 17.01 2.02
C PRO A 90 -14.49 16.39 3.41
N GLY A 91 -13.86 17.10 4.34
CA GLY A 91 -13.61 16.59 5.70
C GLY A 91 -12.44 15.62 5.81
N GLY A 92 -11.61 15.48 4.77
CA GLY A 92 -10.43 14.61 4.77
C GLY A 92 -10.72 13.13 4.57
N ARG A 93 -11.93 12.80 4.12
CA ARG A 93 -12.26 11.41 3.75
C ARG A 93 -11.49 11.02 2.50
N GLU A 94 -10.87 9.84 2.55
CA GLU A 94 -10.07 9.30 1.46
C GLU A 94 -10.39 7.83 1.20
N ILE A 95 -10.56 7.48 -0.08
CA ILE A 95 -10.58 6.10 -0.56
C ILE A 95 -9.36 5.90 -1.42
N ARG A 96 -8.58 4.86 -1.14
CA ARG A 96 -7.39 4.50 -1.92
C ARG A 96 -7.48 3.07 -2.39
N PHE A 97 -7.17 2.87 -3.66
CA PHE A 97 -6.98 1.55 -4.23
C PHE A 97 -5.64 1.50 -4.99
N THR A 98 -4.87 0.45 -4.75
CA THR A 98 -3.64 0.16 -5.50
C THR A 98 -3.66 -1.28 -5.98
N GLY A 99 -3.46 -1.50 -7.26
CA GLY A 99 -3.19 -2.80 -7.86
C GLY A 99 -1.82 -2.79 -8.54
N SER A 100 -1.01 -3.84 -8.34
CA SER A 100 0.28 -4.00 -9.00
C SER A 100 0.56 -5.45 -9.34
N PHE A 101 1.09 -5.69 -10.54
CA PHE A 101 1.38 -7.03 -11.07
C PHE A 101 2.70 -7.00 -11.82
N THR A 102 3.51 -8.04 -11.64
CA THR A 102 4.74 -8.24 -12.41
C THR A 102 4.60 -9.44 -13.35
N GLU A 103 5.46 -9.51 -14.35
CA GLU A 103 5.54 -10.67 -15.25
C GLU A 103 5.78 -11.97 -14.49
N ARG A 104 6.56 -11.89 -13.41
CA ARG A 104 6.89 -13.02 -12.56
C ARG A 104 5.96 -13.06 -11.33
N ILE A 105 6.47 -13.30 -10.18
CA ILE A 105 5.77 -13.75 -8.99
C ILE A 105 4.95 -12.63 -8.29
N GLU A 106 5.41 -11.38 -8.33
CA GLU A 106 4.86 -10.35 -7.45
C GLU A 106 3.44 -9.93 -7.78
N ARG A 107 2.66 -9.75 -6.73
CA ARG A 107 1.29 -9.22 -6.76
C ARG A 107 1.09 -8.32 -5.55
N LYS A 108 0.39 -7.21 -5.76
CA LYS A 108 0.01 -6.30 -4.68
C LYS A 108 -1.39 -5.78 -4.95
N VAL A 109 -2.27 -5.90 -3.97
CA VAL A 109 -3.57 -5.24 -3.96
C VAL A 109 -3.72 -4.57 -2.60
N VAL A 110 -4.08 -3.29 -2.57
CA VAL A 110 -4.31 -2.54 -1.34
C VAL A 110 -5.59 -1.73 -1.52
N PHE A 111 -6.45 -1.82 -0.54
CA PHE A 111 -7.60 -0.95 -0.36
C PHE A 111 -7.50 -0.26 0.98
N SER A 112 -7.78 1.02 1.04
CA SER A 112 -7.95 1.74 2.30
C SER A 112 -9.07 2.77 2.21
N TYR A 113 -9.78 2.90 3.31
CA TYR A 113 -10.78 3.92 3.57
C TYR A 113 -10.39 4.65 4.85
N THR A 114 -10.36 5.96 4.80
CA THR A 114 -10.07 6.83 5.93
C THR A 114 -11.13 7.92 6.00
N ASP A 115 -11.76 8.06 7.15
CA ASP A 115 -12.70 9.14 7.44
C ASP A 115 -12.35 9.73 8.82
N PRO A 116 -11.58 10.82 8.87
CA PRO A 116 -11.19 11.45 10.13
C PRO A 116 -12.33 12.22 10.79
N ALA A 117 -13.39 12.54 10.05
CA ALA A 117 -14.53 13.34 10.51
C ALA A 117 -15.85 12.55 10.47
N PHE A 118 -15.79 11.23 10.66
CA PHE A 118 -16.97 10.36 10.65
C PHE A 118 -18.03 10.83 11.64
N SER A 119 -19.28 10.82 11.20
CA SER A 119 -20.43 11.28 12.01
C SER A 119 -20.24 12.69 12.58
N GLN A 120 -20.11 13.70 11.69
CA GLN A 120 -19.98 15.10 12.04
C GLN A 120 -18.71 15.45 12.85
N GLY A 121 -17.63 14.72 12.63
CA GLY A 121 -16.33 14.98 13.27
C GLY A 121 -16.19 14.46 14.70
N ARG A 122 -17.18 13.72 15.22
CA ARG A 122 -17.11 13.14 16.57
C ARG A 122 -16.24 11.89 16.63
N TYR A 123 -16.08 11.21 15.52
CA TYR A 123 -15.38 9.94 15.41
C TYR A 123 -14.42 9.95 14.23
N SER A 124 -13.49 9.02 14.22
CA SER A 124 -12.72 8.67 13.04
C SER A 124 -12.92 7.18 12.72
N LEU A 125 -12.91 6.87 11.44
CA LEU A 125 -13.01 5.50 10.95
C LEU A 125 -11.91 5.24 9.94
N ASN A 126 -11.18 4.13 10.12
CA ASN A 126 -10.23 3.63 9.15
C ASN A 126 -10.49 2.16 8.90
N PHE A 127 -10.45 1.77 7.64
CA PHE A 127 -10.51 0.38 7.22
C PHE A 127 -9.42 0.14 6.18
N GLY A 128 -8.74 -1.00 6.25
CA GLY A 128 -7.74 -1.40 5.29
C GLY A 128 -7.81 -2.89 4.99
N ALA A 129 -7.58 -3.24 3.73
CA ALA A 129 -7.37 -4.62 3.30
C ALA A 129 -6.21 -4.65 2.31
N SER A 130 -5.35 -5.66 2.40
CA SER A 130 -4.24 -5.79 1.47
C SER A 130 -3.86 -7.25 1.24
N PHE A 131 -3.37 -7.49 0.04
CA PHE A 131 -2.74 -8.74 -0.34
C PHE A 131 -1.39 -8.43 -0.98
N PHE A 132 -0.36 -9.11 -0.52
CA PHE A 132 0.99 -9.01 -1.05
C PHE A 132 1.54 -10.37 -1.40
N LYS A 133 2.24 -10.45 -2.51
CA LYS A 133 3.12 -11.55 -2.87
C LYS A 133 4.44 -10.95 -3.31
N ASN A 134 5.46 -10.99 -2.42
CA ASN A 134 6.79 -10.44 -2.65
C ASN A 134 7.79 -11.58 -2.87
N ALA A 135 8.45 -11.56 -4.02
CA ALA A 135 9.34 -12.63 -4.47
C ALA A 135 10.81 -12.44 -4.09
N THR A 136 11.19 -11.26 -3.63
CA THR A 136 12.61 -10.86 -3.42
C THR A 136 13.00 -10.79 -1.96
N ALA A 137 12.10 -11.17 -1.04
CA ALA A 137 12.38 -11.16 0.39
C ALA A 137 13.55 -12.08 0.74
N ARG A 138 14.46 -11.60 1.59
CA ARG A 138 15.68 -12.31 2.00
C ARG A 138 15.68 -12.55 3.50
N PHE A 139 16.30 -13.66 3.88
CA PHE A 139 16.53 -14.02 5.27
C PHE A 139 17.99 -14.46 5.43
N PHE A 140 18.63 -13.99 6.49
CA PHE A 140 20.07 -14.19 6.74
C PHE A 140 20.31 -15.12 7.94
N GLY A 141 19.27 -15.68 8.53
CA GLY A 141 19.36 -16.45 9.76
C GLY A 141 18.94 -15.66 11.00
N LEU A 142 19.11 -16.22 12.18
CA LEU A 142 18.80 -15.62 13.47
C LEU A 142 20.08 -15.29 14.24
N GLY A 143 20.08 -14.12 14.88
CA GLY A 143 21.18 -13.66 15.75
C GLY A 143 22.14 -12.69 15.06
N GLN A 144 23.16 -12.25 15.82
CA GLN A 144 24.11 -11.23 15.38
C GLN A 144 25.31 -11.80 14.57
N ALA A 145 25.48 -13.11 14.57
CA ALA A 145 26.59 -13.78 13.87
C ALA A 145 26.28 -14.13 12.41
N THR A 146 25.14 -13.71 11.89
CA THR A 146 24.72 -13.99 10.51
C THR A 146 25.53 -13.20 9.50
N THR A 147 25.84 -13.83 8.36
CA THR A 147 26.67 -13.26 7.29
C THR A 147 25.89 -13.13 5.98
N GLU A 148 26.35 -12.29 5.06
CA GLU A 148 25.75 -12.16 3.73
C GLU A 148 25.82 -13.46 2.91
N THR A 149 26.74 -14.35 3.22
CA THR A 149 26.90 -15.64 2.51
C THR A 149 25.83 -16.67 2.89
N GLU A 150 25.14 -16.48 4.02
CA GLU A 150 24.07 -17.37 4.51
C GLU A 150 22.69 -16.93 4.04
N GLN A 151 22.63 -15.95 3.17
CA GLN A 151 21.37 -15.43 2.70
C GLN A 151 20.55 -16.48 1.95
N THR A 152 19.29 -16.50 2.26
CA THR A 152 18.26 -17.29 1.58
C THR A 152 17.19 -16.38 1.01
N ASN A 153 16.35 -16.91 0.13
CA ASN A 153 15.25 -16.16 -0.46
C ASN A 153 13.91 -16.87 -0.24
N TYR A 154 12.86 -16.10 -0.09
CA TYR A 154 11.50 -16.59 -0.03
C TYR A 154 10.52 -15.64 -0.71
N THR A 155 9.40 -16.17 -1.15
CA THR A 155 8.22 -15.40 -1.52
C THR A 155 7.31 -15.30 -0.31
N ALA A 156 7.17 -14.11 0.25
CA ALA A 156 6.16 -13.84 1.25
C ALA A 156 4.80 -13.66 0.57
N ARG A 157 3.83 -14.50 0.93
CA ARG A 157 2.42 -14.30 0.60
C ARG A 157 1.70 -13.83 1.86
N GLU A 158 1.10 -12.66 1.81
CA GLU A 158 0.50 -12.06 2.98
C GLU A 158 -0.86 -11.44 2.64
N ALA A 159 -1.89 -11.77 3.42
CA ALA A 159 -3.18 -11.11 3.44
C ALA A 159 -3.36 -10.37 4.77
N ARG A 160 -3.83 -9.13 4.71
CA ARG A 160 -4.12 -8.30 5.89
C ARG A 160 -5.49 -7.70 5.78
N ALA A 161 -6.18 -7.60 6.92
CA ALA A 161 -7.34 -6.73 7.09
C ALA A 161 -7.19 -6.00 8.43
N ASN A 162 -7.58 -4.74 8.46
CA ASN A 162 -7.56 -3.96 9.69
C ASN A 162 -8.69 -2.94 9.71
N TRP A 163 -9.13 -2.62 10.91
CA TRP A 163 -10.02 -1.49 11.15
C TRP A 163 -9.55 -0.73 12.40
N ARG A 164 -9.90 0.55 12.45
CA ARG A 164 -9.68 1.41 13.61
C ARG A 164 -10.84 2.37 13.73
N PHE A 165 -11.41 2.45 14.94
CA PHE A 165 -12.43 3.41 15.31
C PHE A 165 -11.90 4.32 16.41
N GLY A 166 -11.96 5.62 16.20
CA GLY A 166 -11.50 6.63 17.14
C GLY A 166 -12.62 7.54 17.62
N VAL A 167 -12.52 7.97 18.84
CA VAL A 167 -13.42 8.94 19.50
C VAL A 167 -12.60 10.17 19.85
N TYR A 168 -13.01 11.34 19.43
CA TYR A 168 -12.41 12.61 19.83
C TYR A 168 -12.94 13.02 21.20
N ALA A 169 -12.04 13.13 22.17
CA ALA A 169 -12.36 13.69 23.49
C ALA A 169 -12.47 15.23 23.43
N ASN A 170 -11.67 15.84 22.55
CA ASN A 170 -11.67 17.25 22.18
C ASN A 170 -10.94 17.41 20.84
N GLU A 171 -10.73 18.65 20.37
CA GLU A 171 -10.11 18.96 19.07
C GLU A 171 -8.67 18.44 18.91
N VAL A 172 -7.95 18.24 20.01
CA VAL A 172 -6.53 17.85 20.01
C VAL A 172 -6.30 16.43 20.52
N THR A 173 -7.32 15.77 21.09
CA THR A 173 -7.18 14.46 21.76
C THR A 173 -8.13 13.42 21.18
N GLN A 174 -7.59 12.29 20.79
CA GLN A 174 -8.36 11.15 20.30
C GLN A 174 -7.92 9.85 21.00
N ILE A 175 -8.88 9.01 21.31
CA ILE A 175 -8.66 7.63 21.73
C ILE A 175 -9.23 6.72 20.66
N ALA A 176 -8.46 5.74 20.22
CA ALA A 176 -8.88 4.82 19.18
C ALA A 176 -8.63 3.36 19.58
N VAL A 177 -9.51 2.49 19.14
CA VAL A 177 -9.36 1.03 19.23
C VAL A 177 -9.41 0.44 17.82
N GLY A 178 -8.76 -0.70 17.65
CA GLY A 178 -8.75 -1.37 16.34
C GLY A 178 -8.27 -2.80 16.42
N GLN A 179 -8.47 -3.51 15.36
CA GLN A 179 -7.99 -4.87 15.17
C GLN A 179 -7.24 -4.99 13.85
N ARG A 180 -6.28 -5.89 13.84
CA ARG A 180 -5.50 -6.26 12.67
C ARG A 180 -5.47 -7.78 12.56
N PHE A 181 -5.93 -8.26 11.44
CA PHE A 181 -5.83 -9.64 11.01
C PHE A 181 -4.70 -9.77 10.00
N ARG A 182 -3.84 -10.76 10.15
CA ARG A 182 -2.71 -11.00 9.28
C ARG A 182 -2.51 -12.50 9.07
N GLN A 183 -2.51 -12.91 7.83
CA GLN A 183 -2.23 -14.26 7.37
C GLN A 183 -0.95 -14.24 6.54
N VAL A 184 0.02 -15.07 6.88
CA VAL A 184 1.34 -15.11 6.23
C VAL A 184 1.70 -16.55 5.90
N SER A 185 2.20 -16.78 4.69
CA SER A 185 2.85 -18.03 4.29
C SER A 185 4.09 -17.77 3.44
N LEU A 186 5.09 -18.64 3.55
CA LEU A 186 6.32 -18.57 2.80
C LEU A 186 6.31 -19.59 1.68
N GLN A 187 6.75 -19.19 0.49
CA GLN A 187 6.91 -20.02 -0.70
C GLN A 187 8.31 -19.85 -1.26
N ARG A 188 8.72 -20.70 -2.20
CA ARG A 188 10.01 -20.53 -2.89
C ARG A 188 10.10 -19.12 -3.50
N GLY A 189 11.28 -18.50 -3.35
CA GLY A 189 11.56 -17.17 -3.83
C GLY A 189 11.73 -17.06 -5.34
N GLY A 190 11.89 -15.84 -5.82
CA GLY A 190 12.07 -15.52 -7.24
C GLY A 190 13.52 -15.30 -7.66
N THR A 191 14.50 -15.58 -6.80
CA THR A 191 15.95 -15.47 -7.07
C THR A 191 16.61 -16.85 -7.06
N ASP A 192 17.86 -16.92 -7.51
CA ASP A 192 18.65 -18.16 -7.53
C ASP A 192 19.22 -18.56 -6.15
N LEU A 193 18.88 -17.80 -5.09
CA LEU A 193 19.30 -18.12 -3.73
C LEU A 193 18.54 -19.35 -3.17
N PRO A 194 19.16 -20.07 -2.20
CA PRO A 194 18.51 -21.17 -1.52
C PRO A 194 17.15 -20.76 -0.91
N PHE A 195 16.20 -21.68 -0.87
CA PHE A 195 14.90 -21.41 -0.24
C PHE A 195 15.02 -21.42 1.28
N THR A 196 14.51 -20.37 1.92
CA THR A 196 14.53 -20.23 3.38
C THR A 196 13.89 -21.42 4.11
N GLY A 197 12.79 -21.97 3.56
CA GLY A 197 12.09 -23.11 4.14
C GLY A 197 12.90 -24.42 4.14
N ASP A 198 13.84 -24.59 3.24
CA ASP A 198 14.71 -25.76 3.19
C ASP A 198 15.85 -25.65 4.22
N GLN A 199 16.44 -24.46 4.40
CA GLN A 199 17.57 -24.24 5.30
C GLN A 199 17.19 -23.97 6.76
N PHE A 200 16.04 -23.35 6.98
CA PHE A 200 15.59 -22.91 8.31
C PHE A 200 14.24 -23.54 8.68
N SER A 201 14.03 -24.80 8.33
CA SER A 201 12.77 -25.52 8.54
C SER A 201 12.34 -25.63 10.01
N SER A 202 13.28 -25.53 10.96
CA SER A 202 13.03 -25.57 12.40
C SER A 202 12.64 -24.22 13.01
N VAL A 203 12.69 -23.13 12.22
CA VAL A 203 12.33 -21.80 12.71
C VAL A 203 10.80 -21.65 12.64
N ASP A 204 10.18 -21.24 13.74
CA ASP A 204 8.75 -21.02 13.82
C ASP A 204 8.27 -19.99 12.78
N GLY A 205 7.17 -20.31 12.11
CA GLY A 205 6.57 -19.47 11.06
C GLY A 205 7.23 -19.59 9.68
N VAL A 206 8.31 -20.35 9.53
CA VAL A 206 8.94 -20.63 8.21
C VAL A 206 8.15 -21.68 7.45
N GLN A 207 7.60 -22.66 8.15
CA GLN A 207 6.77 -23.72 7.57
C GLN A 207 5.29 -23.45 7.83
N GLY A 208 4.45 -23.76 6.83
CA GLY A 208 3.00 -23.64 6.96
C GLY A 208 2.47 -22.21 6.79
N GLU A 209 1.37 -21.95 7.44
CA GLU A 209 0.64 -20.69 7.42
C GLU A 209 0.49 -20.15 8.84
N THR A 210 0.82 -18.89 9.05
CA THR A 210 0.68 -18.21 10.33
C THR A 210 -0.46 -17.22 10.27
N LEU A 211 -1.37 -17.29 11.22
CA LEU A 211 -2.53 -16.44 11.36
C LEU A 211 -2.42 -15.63 12.65
N ILE A 212 -2.42 -14.32 12.57
CA ILE A 212 -2.23 -13.40 13.70
C ILE A 212 -3.42 -12.46 13.79
N LEU A 213 -3.99 -12.36 14.98
CA LEU A 213 -4.98 -11.35 15.35
C LEU A 213 -4.36 -10.40 16.37
N GLY A 214 -4.29 -9.12 16.02
CA GLY A 214 -3.80 -8.06 16.89
C GLY A 214 -4.95 -7.15 17.36
N HIS A 215 -4.95 -6.79 18.63
CA HIS A 215 -5.85 -5.81 19.23
C HIS A 215 -5.03 -4.59 19.65
N ARG A 216 -5.41 -3.39 19.23
CA ARG A 216 -4.66 -2.17 19.50
C ARG A 216 -5.56 -1.12 20.13
N ALA A 217 -5.07 -0.50 21.21
CA ALA A 217 -5.58 0.76 21.74
C ALA A 217 -4.55 1.86 21.46
N THR A 218 -4.99 3.03 21.02
CA THR A 218 -4.12 4.15 20.66
C THR A 218 -4.63 5.44 21.28
N PHE A 219 -3.72 6.23 21.79
CA PHE A 219 -3.95 7.61 22.27
C PHE A 219 -3.21 8.56 21.32
N TYR A 220 -3.91 9.59 20.85
CA TYR A 220 -3.37 10.69 20.03
C TYR A 220 -3.58 12.00 20.76
N TYR A 221 -2.55 12.81 20.77
CA TYR A 221 -2.60 14.20 21.21
C TYR A 221 -1.85 15.04 20.17
N ASP A 222 -2.52 16.00 19.53
CA ASP A 222 -1.93 16.78 18.46
C ASP A 222 -2.38 18.24 18.56
N THR A 223 -1.44 19.11 18.89
CA THR A 223 -1.65 20.57 19.01
C THR A 223 -0.95 21.33 17.89
N ARG A 224 -0.43 20.65 16.88
CA ARG A 224 0.28 21.29 15.77
C ARG A 224 -0.66 22.19 14.98
N ASN A 225 -0.15 23.37 14.59
CA ASN A 225 -0.87 24.32 13.74
C ASN A 225 -1.01 23.86 12.28
N SER A 226 -0.21 22.87 11.85
CA SER A 226 -0.28 22.25 10.52
C SER A 226 0.16 20.79 10.59
N LEU A 227 -0.55 19.89 9.90
CA LEU A 227 -0.18 18.47 9.79
C LEU A 227 1.00 18.27 8.82
N VAL A 228 1.13 19.11 7.81
CA VAL A 228 2.11 18.95 6.71
C VAL A 228 3.39 19.73 7.01
N SER A 229 3.28 20.96 7.48
CA SER A 229 4.43 21.84 7.75
C SER A 229 4.22 22.56 9.09
N PRO A 230 4.37 21.86 10.22
CA PRO A 230 4.16 22.44 11.54
C PRO A 230 5.27 23.43 11.87
N THR A 231 4.88 24.62 12.35
CA THR A 231 5.80 25.65 12.88
C THR A 231 5.61 25.85 14.37
N ASP A 232 4.52 25.27 14.95
CA ASP A 232 4.21 25.35 16.37
C ASP A 232 3.39 24.13 16.81
N GLY A 233 3.44 23.81 18.11
CA GLY A 233 2.73 22.69 18.72
C GLY A 233 3.51 21.38 18.75
N MET A 234 2.87 20.34 19.25
CA MET A 234 3.45 19.00 19.39
C MET A 234 2.45 17.93 18.96
N ALA A 235 2.95 16.77 18.58
CA ALA A 235 2.15 15.56 18.38
C ALA A 235 2.72 14.41 19.21
N VAL A 236 1.86 13.73 19.95
CA VAL A 236 2.20 12.54 20.74
C VAL A 236 1.26 11.41 20.33
N THR A 237 1.84 10.26 20.04
CA THR A 237 1.10 9.03 19.80
C THR A 237 1.62 7.95 20.72
N ALA A 238 0.74 7.37 21.53
CA ALA A 238 1.04 6.21 22.36
C ALA A 238 0.08 5.08 22.00
N TYR A 239 0.57 3.84 22.01
CA TYR A 239 -0.29 2.68 21.77
C TYR A 239 0.13 1.47 22.59
N ALA A 240 -0.84 0.60 22.84
CA ALA A 240 -0.64 -0.75 23.34
C ALA A 240 -1.24 -1.74 22.35
N GLU A 241 -0.54 -2.83 22.08
CA GLU A 241 -0.99 -3.88 21.16
C GLU A 241 -0.76 -5.26 21.76
N VAL A 242 -1.75 -6.13 21.68
CA VAL A 242 -1.67 -7.55 22.02
C VAL A 242 -1.94 -8.36 20.77
N ASN A 243 -1.03 -9.28 20.46
CA ASN A 243 -1.14 -10.18 19.32
C ASN A 243 -1.30 -11.62 19.82
N GLN A 244 -2.15 -12.39 19.14
CA GLN A 244 -2.34 -13.81 19.35
C GLN A 244 -2.27 -14.57 18.04
N ASN A 245 -1.66 -15.75 18.05
CA ASN A 245 -1.72 -16.71 16.97
C ASN A 245 -3.05 -17.46 17.05
N LEU A 246 -3.69 -17.69 15.90
CA LEU A 246 -4.95 -18.44 15.76
C LEU A 246 -4.71 -19.81 15.16
#